data_26ada4a89fde00e30f64f25f0bb51a31
#
_entry.id   26ada4a89fde00e30f64f25f0bb51a31
#
_cell.length_a   1.000
_cell.length_b   1.000
_cell.length_c   1.000
_cell.angle_alpha   90.00
_cell.angle_beta   90.00
_cell.angle_gamma   90.00
#
_symmetry.space_group_name_H-M   'P 1'
#
loop_
_entity.id
_entity.type
_entity.pdbx_description
1 polymer ?
#
loop_
_entity_poly.entity_id
_entity_poly.type
_entity_poly.pdbx_seq_one_letter_code
_entity_poly.pdbx_strand_id
1 'polypeptide(L)'
;MKNMRKVTSLSLLALMLFGAALVSCAPSAYVMQLESRKPSESGLDLAGKNISVIYLQSQDGRDSLFNNRAADALAYGLESEFFDGAESVKVYSLPKDEAGDYASRDTASQYILLLDSDVVMILDTPQTVGSTTGRSMPVSSRLYIYDSMAGKDDGVTTLQTTSSTSSLTDESRAISVGNSFLKPLRSQWEQDMFTVLYFDGLGRKWIEGVLLADEMNWAEAINLWMDLAKSKDPTQSSCARYDVALGCFMLGQYDLALEWLDSSDAIQPLSLNKGLRKRIMEKKEATSD
;
A
#
# COMPACT_ATOMS: atom_id res chain seq x y z
N MET A 1 18.08 -29.25 -65.24
CA MET A 1 17.36 -29.45 -63.92
C MET A 1 18.25 -29.54 -62.71
N LYS A 2 19.51 -29.94 -62.76
CA LYS A 2 20.41 -30.11 -61.61
C LYS A 2 20.89 -28.78 -60.94
N ASN A 3 21.01 -27.70 -61.76
CA ASN A 3 21.49 -26.39 -61.28
C ASN A 3 20.39 -25.55 -60.58
N MET A 4 19.11 -25.71 -60.94
CA MET A 4 17.98 -25.00 -60.32
C MET A 4 17.74 -25.44 -58.88
N ARG A 5 17.97 -26.71 -58.53
CA ARG A 5 17.84 -27.22 -57.14
C ARG A 5 18.94 -26.72 -56.20
N LYS A 6 20.14 -26.41 -56.72
CA LYS A 6 21.21 -25.83 -55.89
C LYS A 6 21.00 -24.37 -55.53
N VAL A 7 20.40 -23.58 -56.44
CA VAL A 7 20.13 -22.16 -56.22
C VAL A 7 18.98 -21.98 -55.20
N THR A 8 17.92 -22.81 -55.29
CA THR A 8 16.82 -22.78 -54.31
C THR A 8 17.25 -23.19 -52.90
N SER A 9 18.16 -24.17 -52.79
CA SER A 9 18.73 -24.61 -51.52
C SER A 9 19.61 -23.53 -50.86
N LEU A 10 20.40 -22.79 -51.65
CA LEU A 10 21.28 -21.74 -51.12
C LEU A 10 20.48 -20.51 -50.68
N SER A 11 19.40 -20.12 -51.38
CA SER A 11 18.51 -19.02 -50.98
C SER A 11 17.69 -19.36 -49.75
N LEU A 12 17.27 -20.62 -49.57
CA LEU A 12 16.57 -21.05 -48.37
C LEU A 12 17.49 -21.03 -47.12
N LEU A 13 18.75 -21.44 -47.29
CA LEU A 13 19.75 -21.40 -46.25
C LEU A 13 20.11 -19.97 -45.83
N ALA A 14 20.22 -19.06 -46.81
CA ALA A 14 20.46 -17.65 -46.55
C ALA A 14 19.26 -16.97 -45.86
N LEU A 15 18.03 -17.34 -46.22
CA LEU A 15 16.81 -16.85 -45.55
C LEU A 15 16.70 -17.35 -44.11
N MET A 16 17.06 -18.61 -43.82
CA MET A 16 17.10 -19.15 -42.47
C MET A 16 18.19 -18.49 -41.60
N LEU A 17 19.39 -18.24 -42.17
CA LEU A 17 20.46 -17.54 -41.47
C LEU A 17 20.11 -16.07 -41.18
N PHE A 18 19.40 -15.40 -42.08
CA PHE A 18 18.93 -14.04 -41.88
C PHE A 18 17.81 -13.96 -40.84
N GLY A 19 16.91 -14.96 -40.80
CA GLY A 19 15.85 -15.09 -39.77
C GLY A 19 16.42 -15.35 -38.37
N ALA A 20 17.46 -16.17 -38.26
CA ALA A 20 18.12 -16.45 -36.97
C ALA A 20 18.89 -15.24 -36.40
N ALA A 21 19.41 -14.36 -37.26
CA ALA A 21 20.10 -13.14 -36.84
C ALA A 21 19.12 -12.07 -36.27
N LEU A 22 17.85 -12.11 -36.63
CA LEU A 22 16.85 -11.15 -36.12
C LEU A 22 16.28 -11.54 -34.73
N VAL A 23 16.42 -12.78 -34.31
CA VAL A 23 15.91 -13.26 -33.00
C VAL A 23 16.84 -12.88 -31.86
N SER A 24 18.10 -12.53 -32.13
CA SER A 24 19.13 -12.27 -31.12
C SER A 24 19.11 -10.85 -30.49
N CYS A 25 18.23 -9.95 -30.95
CA CYS A 25 18.24 -8.55 -30.51
C CYS A 25 17.02 -8.12 -29.70
N ALA A 26 16.16 -9.05 -29.30
CA ALA A 26 15.03 -8.71 -28.42
C ALA A 26 15.48 -8.57 -26.95
N PRO A 27 15.03 -7.55 -26.23
CA PRO A 27 15.31 -7.44 -24.81
C PRO A 27 14.62 -8.57 -24.04
N SER A 28 15.32 -9.10 -23.05
CA SER A 28 14.77 -9.98 -22.02
C SER A 28 14.19 -9.14 -20.88
N ALA A 29 13.27 -9.69 -20.13
CA ALA A 29 12.61 -9.02 -19.01
C ALA A 29 12.87 -9.80 -17.72
N TYR A 30 13.35 -9.11 -16.69
CA TYR A 30 13.42 -9.57 -15.33
C TYR A 30 12.30 -8.93 -14.53
N VAL A 31 11.43 -9.74 -13.92
CA VAL A 31 10.29 -9.25 -13.14
C VAL A 31 10.65 -9.30 -11.67
N MET A 32 10.70 -8.14 -11.05
CA MET A 32 10.90 -7.98 -9.61
C MET A 32 9.55 -7.88 -8.92
N GLN A 33 9.42 -8.53 -7.79
CA GLN A 33 8.27 -8.38 -6.90
C GLN A 33 8.69 -7.55 -5.68
N LEU A 34 8.07 -6.39 -5.51
CA LEU A 34 8.32 -5.52 -4.37
C LEU A 34 7.06 -5.44 -3.53
N GLU A 35 7.21 -5.65 -2.24
CA GLU A 35 6.12 -5.41 -1.30
C GLU A 35 6.11 -3.92 -0.94
N SER A 36 5.03 -3.25 -1.28
CA SER A 36 4.78 -1.86 -0.90
C SER A 36 3.64 -1.78 0.10
N ARG A 37 3.83 -0.96 1.15
CA ARG A 37 2.78 -0.69 2.12
C ARG A 37 1.88 0.42 1.57
N LYS A 38 0.61 0.11 1.36
CA LYS A 38 -0.42 1.13 1.07
C LYS A 38 -0.96 1.73 2.36
N PRO A 39 -1.36 3.00 2.35
CA PRO A 39 -2.14 3.58 3.43
C PRO A 39 -3.37 2.71 3.72
N SER A 40 -3.85 2.75 4.97
CA SER A 40 -5.10 2.12 5.34
C SER A 40 -6.28 2.73 4.56
N GLU A 41 -7.41 2.01 4.48
CA GLU A 41 -8.65 2.54 3.85
C GLU A 41 -9.14 3.83 4.53
N SER A 42 -8.82 4.03 5.81
CA SER A 42 -9.14 5.24 6.57
C SER A 42 -8.17 6.40 6.31
N GLY A 43 -7.08 6.19 5.61
CA GLY A 43 -6.01 7.18 5.43
C GLY A 43 -5.10 7.37 6.65
N LEU A 44 -5.40 6.70 7.78
CA LEU A 44 -4.64 6.84 9.02
C LEU A 44 -3.39 5.94 9.01
N ASP A 45 -2.28 6.49 9.45
CA ASP A 45 -1.06 5.72 9.77
C ASP A 45 -0.89 5.67 11.29
N LEU A 46 -1.06 4.47 11.85
CA LEU A 46 -1.00 4.21 13.29
C LEU A 46 0.34 3.63 13.74
N ALA A 47 1.25 3.35 12.82
CA ALA A 47 2.53 2.73 13.15
C ALA A 47 3.40 3.65 14.01
N GLY A 48 3.92 3.11 15.12
CA GLY A 48 4.82 3.82 16.02
C GLY A 48 4.18 4.91 16.87
N LYS A 49 2.84 5.01 16.89
CA LYS A 49 2.09 5.99 17.69
C LYS A 49 1.57 5.37 18.98
N ASN A 50 1.54 6.15 20.07
CA ASN A 50 0.87 5.77 21.30
C ASN A 50 -0.64 5.89 21.14
N ILE A 51 -1.37 4.79 21.31
CA ILE A 51 -2.81 4.72 21.09
C ILE A 51 -3.53 4.50 22.42
N SER A 52 -4.61 5.26 22.65
CA SER A 52 -5.57 5.02 23.70
C SER A 52 -6.97 4.81 23.15
N VAL A 53 -7.66 3.81 23.67
CA VAL A 53 -9.06 3.53 23.36
C VAL A 53 -9.93 3.92 24.54
N ILE A 54 -10.92 4.75 24.32
CA ILE A 54 -11.91 5.14 25.32
C ILE A 54 -13.24 4.51 24.93
N TYR A 55 -13.89 3.81 25.83
CA TYR A 55 -15.26 3.37 25.62
C TYR A 55 -16.23 4.17 26.50
N LEU A 56 -17.38 4.50 25.94
CA LEU A 56 -18.40 5.24 26.66
C LEU A 56 -19.23 4.31 27.54
N GLN A 57 -19.30 4.64 28.82
CA GLN A 57 -20.15 3.94 29.79
C GLN A 57 -21.58 4.46 29.71
N SER A 58 -22.54 3.54 29.57
CA SER A 58 -23.97 3.80 29.71
C SER A 58 -24.42 3.58 31.15
N GLN A 59 -25.57 4.15 31.54
CA GLN A 59 -26.24 3.81 32.81
C GLN A 59 -26.72 2.36 32.85
N ASP A 60 -26.89 1.71 31.70
CA ASP A 60 -27.15 0.27 31.63
C ASP A 60 -25.82 -0.50 31.70
N GLY A 61 -25.68 -1.31 32.76
CA GLY A 61 -24.48 -2.13 32.97
C GLY A 61 -24.20 -3.15 31.85
N ARG A 62 -25.24 -3.59 31.12
CA ARG A 62 -25.05 -4.50 29.97
C ARG A 62 -24.39 -3.78 28.82
N ASP A 63 -24.81 -2.55 28.58
CA ASP A 63 -24.26 -1.70 27.52
C ASP A 63 -22.81 -1.34 27.82
N SER A 64 -22.51 -1.00 29.06
CA SER A 64 -21.15 -0.74 29.51
C SER A 64 -20.23 -1.95 29.33
N LEU A 65 -20.73 -3.15 29.69
CA LEU A 65 -19.98 -4.39 29.49
C LEU A 65 -19.74 -4.70 27.99
N PHE A 66 -20.75 -4.45 27.14
CA PHE A 66 -20.60 -4.62 25.69
C PHE A 66 -19.52 -3.68 25.13
N ASN A 67 -19.59 -2.39 25.49
CA ASN A 67 -18.61 -1.40 25.03
C ASN A 67 -17.19 -1.70 25.52
N ASN A 68 -17.05 -2.15 26.77
CA ASN A 68 -15.77 -2.60 27.31
C ASN A 68 -15.20 -3.77 26.48
N ARG A 69 -15.99 -4.83 26.26
CA ARG A 69 -15.54 -5.98 25.47
C ARG A 69 -15.19 -5.64 24.02
N ALA A 70 -15.92 -4.71 23.42
CA ALA A 70 -15.60 -4.23 22.08
C ALA A 70 -14.31 -3.39 22.06
N ALA A 71 -14.08 -2.56 23.07
CA ALA A 71 -12.85 -1.78 23.21
C ALA A 71 -11.63 -2.68 23.48
N ASP A 72 -11.77 -3.68 24.37
CA ASP A 72 -10.69 -4.67 24.62
C ASP A 72 -10.32 -5.44 23.35
N ALA A 73 -11.32 -5.85 22.55
CA ALA A 73 -11.08 -6.56 21.29
C ALA A 73 -10.41 -5.66 20.25
N LEU A 74 -10.80 -4.38 20.18
CA LEU A 74 -10.15 -3.40 19.32
C LEU A 74 -8.70 -3.17 19.76
N ALA A 75 -8.43 -2.96 21.04
CA ALA A 75 -7.09 -2.76 21.58
C ALA A 75 -6.18 -3.96 21.29
N TYR A 76 -6.65 -5.17 21.61
CA TYR A 76 -5.90 -6.40 21.31
C TYR A 76 -5.57 -6.54 19.82
N GLY A 77 -6.53 -6.20 18.94
CA GLY A 77 -6.31 -6.23 17.51
C GLY A 77 -5.31 -5.19 17.02
N LEU A 78 -5.32 -3.97 17.60
CA LEU A 78 -4.33 -2.92 17.32
C LEU A 78 -2.93 -3.34 17.79
N GLU A 79 -2.83 -3.94 18.96
CA GLU A 79 -1.57 -4.45 19.49
C GLU A 79 -0.97 -5.54 18.59
N SER A 80 -1.80 -6.46 18.14
CA SER A 80 -1.37 -7.53 17.22
C SER A 80 -0.91 -6.99 15.88
N GLU A 81 -1.55 -5.93 15.37
CA GLU A 81 -1.27 -5.38 14.03
C GLU A 81 -0.08 -4.42 14.01
N PHE A 82 0.08 -3.58 15.06
CA PHE A 82 1.02 -2.46 15.06
C PHE A 82 2.13 -2.57 16.10
N PHE A 83 2.03 -3.47 17.07
CA PHE A 83 2.94 -3.57 18.21
C PHE A 83 3.49 -4.98 18.46
N ASP A 84 3.46 -5.85 17.46
CA ASP A 84 3.92 -7.25 17.55
C ASP A 84 3.30 -8.03 18.74
N GLY A 85 2.07 -7.66 19.12
CA GLY A 85 1.33 -8.26 20.24
C GLY A 85 1.76 -7.77 21.64
N ALA A 86 2.59 -6.73 21.74
CA ALA A 86 2.92 -6.12 23.03
C ALA A 86 1.70 -5.33 23.56
N GLU A 87 1.42 -5.46 24.86
CA GLU A 87 0.37 -4.70 25.56
C GLU A 87 0.74 -3.21 25.62
N SER A 88 0.37 -2.47 24.58
CA SER A 88 0.74 -1.07 24.39
C SER A 88 -0.46 -0.14 24.26
N VAL A 89 -1.64 -0.69 23.92
CA VAL A 89 -2.88 0.10 23.76
C VAL A 89 -3.65 0.14 25.08
N LYS A 90 -3.77 1.32 25.65
CA LYS A 90 -4.49 1.52 26.92
C LYS A 90 -5.98 1.68 26.69
N VAL A 91 -6.79 0.99 27.48
CA VAL A 91 -8.26 1.08 27.42
C VAL A 91 -8.78 1.83 28.64
N TYR A 92 -9.60 2.84 28.41
CA TYR A 92 -10.20 3.70 29.44
C TYR A 92 -11.72 3.69 29.32
N SER A 93 -12.37 3.93 30.44
CA SER A 93 -13.82 4.14 30.51
C SER A 93 -14.15 5.60 30.77
N LEU A 94 -15.18 6.10 30.10
CA LEU A 94 -15.68 7.44 30.30
C LEU A 94 -17.20 7.41 30.42
N PRO A 95 -17.81 7.98 31.49
CA PRO A 95 -19.25 8.14 31.54
C PRO A 95 -19.75 8.96 30.33
N LYS A 96 -20.83 8.49 29.73
CA LYS A 96 -21.33 9.10 28.49
C LYS A 96 -21.83 10.54 28.69
N ASP A 97 -22.38 10.84 29.85
CA ASP A 97 -22.82 12.16 30.28
C ASP A 97 -21.65 13.13 30.55
N GLU A 98 -20.47 12.63 30.87
CA GLU A 98 -19.25 13.42 31.09
C GLU A 98 -18.40 13.57 29.83
N ALA A 99 -18.72 12.85 28.75
CA ALA A 99 -17.91 12.80 27.55
C ALA A 99 -17.93 14.10 26.74
N GLY A 100 -18.92 14.96 26.96
CA GLY A 100 -19.11 16.20 26.20
C GLY A 100 -19.36 15.92 24.71
N ASP A 101 -18.93 16.83 23.85
CA ASP A 101 -18.95 16.63 22.39
C ASP A 101 -17.69 15.88 21.94
N TYR A 102 -17.68 14.57 22.18
CA TYR A 102 -16.54 13.71 21.86
C TYR A 102 -16.28 13.55 20.33
N ALA A 103 -17.19 14.03 19.49
CA ALA A 103 -16.97 14.13 18.05
C ALA A 103 -16.21 15.41 17.66
N SER A 104 -16.03 16.35 18.60
CA SER A 104 -15.29 17.58 18.32
C SER A 104 -13.78 17.39 18.52
N ARG A 105 -13.02 18.12 17.71
CA ARG A 105 -11.55 18.15 17.81
C ARG A 105 -11.08 18.69 19.15
N ASP A 106 -11.77 19.68 19.72
CA ASP A 106 -11.38 20.33 20.96
C ASP A 106 -11.44 19.34 22.13
N THR A 107 -12.51 18.55 22.22
CA THR A 107 -12.66 17.52 23.23
C THR A 107 -11.63 16.40 23.03
N ALA A 108 -11.43 15.95 21.80
CA ALA A 108 -10.44 14.93 21.46
C ALA A 108 -9.00 15.38 21.81
N SER A 109 -8.68 16.65 21.58
CA SER A 109 -7.37 17.23 21.96
C SER A 109 -7.13 17.22 23.47
N GLN A 110 -8.18 17.41 24.28
CA GLN A 110 -8.07 17.33 25.74
C GLN A 110 -7.72 15.90 26.18
N TYR A 111 -8.35 14.89 25.57
CA TYR A 111 -8.01 13.49 25.88
C TYR A 111 -6.61 13.09 25.42
N ILE A 112 -6.13 13.59 24.28
CA ILE A 112 -4.74 13.42 23.85
C ILE A 112 -3.77 13.87 24.93
N LEU A 113 -3.96 15.09 25.45
CA LEU A 113 -3.10 15.65 26.49
C LEU A 113 -3.25 14.92 27.84
N LEU A 114 -4.47 14.54 28.20
CA LEU A 114 -4.75 13.87 29.47
C LEU A 114 -4.16 12.45 29.53
N LEU A 115 -4.19 11.74 28.40
CA LEU A 115 -3.78 10.34 28.33
C LEU A 115 -2.35 10.15 27.83
N ASP A 116 -1.65 11.23 27.48
CA ASP A 116 -0.29 11.21 26.91
C ASP A 116 -0.22 10.26 25.70
N SER A 117 -1.15 10.48 24.76
CA SER A 117 -1.31 9.64 23.57
C SER A 117 -1.17 10.43 22.30
N ASP A 118 -0.69 9.80 21.22
CA ASP A 118 -0.65 10.41 19.90
C ASP A 118 -1.99 10.28 19.18
N VAL A 119 -2.69 9.17 19.46
CA VAL A 119 -4.00 8.86 18.90
C VAL A 119 -4.98 8.48 20.00
N VAL A 120 -6.15 9.10 19.98
CA VAL A 120 -7.27 8.72 20.85
C VAL A 120 -8.42 8.20 19.98
N MET A 121 -8.96 7.05 20.36
CA MET A 121 -10.09 6.39 19.75
C MET A 121 -11.25 6.32 20.73
N ILE A 122 -12.41 6.92 20.41
CA ILE A 122 -13.57 6.91 21.28
C ILE A 122 -14.66 6.03 20.68
N LEU A 123 -14.96 4.93 21.37
CA LEU A 123 -15.97 3.96 20.94
C LEU A 123 -17.33 4.30 21.56
N ASP A 124 -18.31 4.57 20.71
CA ASP A 124 -19.70 4.77 21.07
C ASP A 124 -20.61 3.74 20.40
N THR A 125 -21.42 3.06 21.21
CA THR A 125 -22.49 2.20 20.75
C THR A 125 -23.82 2.81 21.23
N PRO A 126 -24.48 3.61 20.39
CA PRO A 126 -25.62 4.42 20.82
C PRO A 126 -26.86 3.62 21.20
N GLN A 127 -26.98 2.41 20.71
CA GLN A 127 -28.08 1.49 21.06
C GLN A 127 -27.54 0.10 21.24
N THR A 128 -27.70 -0.40 22.43
CA THR A 128 -27.35 -1.75 22.76
C THR A 128 -28.56 -2.64 22.92
N VAL A 129 -28.36 -3.79 22.61
CA VAL A 129 -28.72 -5.08 23.11
C VAL A 129 -30.03 -5.13 23.93
N GLY A 130 -31.07 -4.49 23.45
CA GLY A 130 -32.42 -4.69 23.97
C GLY A 130 -33.19 -5.72 23.15
N SER A 131 -33.06 -7.01 23.42
CA SER A 131 -34.02 -7.99 22.92
C SER A 131 -35.16 -8.13 23.89
N THR A 132 -36.18 -7.32 23.74
CA THR A 132 -37.47 -7.58 24.42
C THR A 132 -38.33 -8.65 23.71
N THR A 133 -37.91 -9.12 22.55
CA THR A 133 -38.74 -10.02 21.68
C THR A 133 -38.00 -11.21 21.10
N GLY A 134 -36.83 -11.61 21.64
CA GLY A 134 -36.07 -12.77 21.12
C GLY A 134 -35.48 -12.62 19.71
N ARG A 135 -35.60 -11.46 19.10
CA ARG A 135 -34.90 -11.12 17.85
C ARG A 135 -33.72 -10.20 18.16
N SER A 136 -32.55 -10.67 17.83
CA SER A 136 -31.33 -9.87 17.91
C SER A 136 -31.42 -8.69 16.93
N MET A 137 -31.44 -7.48 17.47
CA MET A 137 -31.36 -6.26 16.63
C MET A 137 -29.93 -6.00 16.19
N PRO A 138 -29.71 -5.44 14.99
CA PRO A 138 -28.39 -5.03 14.58
C PRO A 138 -27.85 -3.95 15.53
N VAL A 139 -26.61 -4.12 15.94
CA VAL A 139 -25.89 -3.12 16.79
C VAL A 139 -25.07 -2.25 15.87
N SER A 140 -25.32 -0.95 15.92
CA SER A 140 -24.52 0.04 15.20
C SER A 140 -23.56 0.69 16.19
N SER A 141 -22.26 0.67 15.88
CA SER A 141 -21.21 1.27 16.69
C SER A 141 -20.42 2.26 15.85
N ARG A 142 -19.94 3.31 16.51
CA ARG A 142 -19.09 4.36 15.91
C ARG A 142 -17.77 4.43 16.65
N LEU A 143 -16.71 4.63 15.91
CA LEU A 143 -15.37 4.87 16.41
C LEU A 143 -14.93 6.25 15.91
N TYR A 144 -14.73 7.17 16.84
CA TYR A 144 -14.19 8.49 16.58
C TYR A 144 -12.70 8.44 16.83
N ILE A 145 -11.90 8.81 15.82
CA ILE A 145 -10.45 8.72 15.88
C ILE A 145 -9.88 10.12 15.70
N TYR A 146 -9.08 10.54 16.66
CA TYR A 146 -8.31 11.76 16.56
C TYR A 146 -6.83 11.43 16.60
N ASP A 147 -6.10 11.88 15.58
CA ASP A 147 -4.66 11.72 15.43
C ASP A 147 -4.01 13.10 15.59
N SER A 148 -3.24 13.30 16.66
CA SER A 148 -2.57 14.58 16.95
C SER A 148 -1.44 14.89 15.96
N MET A 149 -0.92 13.87 15.28
CA MET A 149 0.17 13.99 14.31
C MET A 149 -0.33 14.16 12.87
N ALA A 150 -1.64 14.02 12.64
CA ALA A 150 -2.23 14.33 11.34
C ALA A 150 -2.18 15.85 11.04
N GLY A 151 -2.21 16.19 9.76
CA GLY A 151 -2.15 17.58 9.30
C GLY A 151 -3.25 18.46 9.90
N LYS A 152 -3.07 19.79 9.85
CA LYS A 152 -3.97 20.76 10.51
C LYS A 152 -5.42 20.72 10.05
N ASP A 153 -5.69 20.20 8.86
CA ASP A 153 -7.04 20.15 8.27
C ASP A 153 -7.80 18.86 8.60
N ASP A 154 -7.11 17.88 9.18
CA ASP A 154 -7.72 16.60 9.52
C ASP A 154 -8.52 16.73 10.83
N GLY A 155 -9.83 16.62 10.70
CA GLY A 155 -10.76 16.57 11.82
C GLY A 155 -10.74 15.20 12.50
N VAL A 156 -11.81 14.93 13.26
CA VAL A 156 -12.04 13.61 13.84
C VAL A 156 -12.50 12.65 12.74
N THR A 157 -11.72 11.60 12.47
CA THR A 157 -12.13 10.53 11.54
C THR A 157 -13.19 9.67 12.21
N THR A 158 -14.31 9.43 11.54
CA THR A 158 -15.41 8.61 12.07
C THR A 158 -15.55 7.34 11.27
N LEU A 159 -15.40 6.19 11.91
CA LEU A 159 -15.71 4.88 11.36
C LEU A 159 -17.02 4.37 11.94
N GLN A 160 -17.82 3.69 11.12
CA GLN A 160 -19.07 3.08 11.54
C GLN A 160 -19.13 1.62 11.15
N THR A 161 -19.60 0.78 12.08
CA THR A 161 -19.85 -0.63 11.82
C THR A 161 -21.24 -1.03 12.28
N THR A 162 -21.80 -2.05 11.65
CA THR A 162 -23.10 -2.61 12.04
C THR A 162 -22.96 -4.13 12.12
N SER A 163 -23.19 -4.69 13.30
CA SER A 163 -23.23 -6.13 13.51
C SER A 163 -24.68 -6.63 13.41
N SER A 164 -24.93 -7.52 12.46
CA SER A 164 -26.28 -8.09 12.19
C SER A 164 -26.47 -9.54 12.62
N THR A 165 -25.49 -10.17 13.25
CA THR A 165 -25.51 -11.61 13.55
C THR A 165 -26.46 -11.94 14.71
N SER A 166 -27.56 -12.59 14.39
CA SER A 166 -28.63 -12.97 15.31
C SER A 166 -28.35 -14.20 16.19
N SER A 167 -27.24 -14.91 15.92
CA SER A 167 -26.93 -16.21 16.56
C SER A 167 -25.80 -16.15 17.60
N LEU A 168 -25.18 -14.99 17.82
CA LEU A 168 -24.06 -14.82 18.71
C LEU A 168 -24.48 -14.31 20.10
N THR A 169 -23.74 -14.68 21.11
CA THR A 169 -23.85 -14.07 22.45
C THR A 169 -23.47 -12.58 22.37
N ASP A 170 -23.90 -11.77 23.34
CA ASP A 170 -23.55 -10.34 23.41
C ASP A 170 -22.02 -10.12 23.45
N GLU A 171 -21.31 -11.00 24.14
CA GLU A 171 -19.84 -10.95 24.18
C GLU A 171 -19.22 -11.21 22.80
N SER A 172 -19.64 -12.26 22.10
CA SER A 172 -19.14 -12.55 20.76
C SER A 172 -19.46 -11.43 19.75
N ARG A 173 -20.60 -10.77 19.95
CA ARG A 173 -21.00 -9.61 19.13
C ARG A 173 -20.13 -8.41 19.43
N ALA A 174 -19.82 -8.13 20.71
CA ALA A 174 -18.94 -7.06 21.11
C ALA A 174 -17.52 -7.25 20.51
N ILE A 175 -16.97 -8.46 20.64
CA ILE A 175 -15.68 -8.82 20.02
C ILE A 175 -15.71 -8.62 18.49
N SER A 176 -16.80 -9.06 17.84
CA SER A 176 -16.96 -8.86 16.39
C SER A 176 -17.01 -7.39 15.99
N VAL A 177 -17.66 -6.54 16.80
CA VAL A 177 -17.70 -5.09 16.58
C VAL A 177 -16.30 -4.50 16.71
N GLY A 178 -15.56 -4.79 17.80
CA GLY A 178 -14.19 -4.32 17.97
C GLY A 178 -13.29 -4.70 16.79
N ASN A 179 -13.31 -5.98 16.40
CA ASN A 179 -12.50 -6.48 15.30
C ASN A 179 -12.90 -5.89 13.93
N SER A 180 -14.17 -5.50 13.74
CA SER A 180 -14.61 -4.91 12.47
C SER A 180 -13.99 -3.54 12.20
N PHE A 181 -13.62 -2.79 13.24
CA PHE A 181 -12.93 -1.52 13.10
C PHE A 181 -11.47 -1.65 12.69
N LEU A 182 -10.86 -2.83 12.84
CA LEU A 182 -9.47 -3.05 12.43
C LEU A 182 -9.28 -3.04 10.92
N LYS A 183 -10.28 -3.55 10.18
CA LYS A 183 -10.17 -3.67 8.72
C LYS A 183 -9.82 -2.34 8.04
N PRO A 184 -10.56 -1.23 8.24
CA PRO A 184 -10.22 0.05 7.62
C PRO A 184 -8.95 0.71 8.20
N LEU A 185 -8.44 0.24 9.35
CA LEU A 185 -7.23 0.76 9.99
C LEU A 185 -5.96 0.03 9.53
N ARG A 186 -6.10 -1.18 9.00
CA ARG A 186 -4.95 -1.98 8.54
C ARG A 186 -4.32 -1.38 7.31
N SER A 187 -3.00 -1.26 7.37
CA SER A 187 -2.22 -1.05 6.16
C SER A 187 -2.28 -2.28 5.28
N GLN A 188 -2.45 -2.09 3.99
CA GLN A 188 -2.44 -3.20 3.05
C GLN A 188 -1.03 -3.36 2.46
N TRP A 189 -0.50 -4.57 2.48
CA TRP A 189 0.69 -4.90 1.72
C TRP A 189 0.26 -5.29 0.31
N GLU A 190 0.76 -4.58 -0.69
CA GLU A 190 0.55 -4.91 -2.08
C GLU A 190 1.86 -5.35 -2.70
N GLN A 191 1.78 -6.43 -3.48
CA GLN A 191 2.91 -6.86 -4.29
C GLN A 191 2.87 -6.12 -5.63
N ASP A 192 3.78 -5.18 -5.77
CA ASP A 192 4.00 -4.47 -7.02
C ASP A 192 5.01 -5.23 -7.87
N MET A 193 4.66 -5.47 -9.13
CA MET A 193 5.58 -6.06 -10.09
C MET A 193 6.21 -4.96 -10.95
N PHE A 194 7.54 -4.97 -11.00
CA PHE A 194 8.33 -4.09 -11.85
C PHE A 194 9.20 -4.91 -12.79
N THR A 195 9.44 -4.38 -13.97
CA THR A 195 10.21 -5.07 -15.00
C THR A 195 11.49 -4.32 -15.25
N VAL A 196 12.61 -4.99 -15.14
CA VAL A 196 13.94 -4.51 -15.59
C VAL A 196 14.24 -5.17 -16.94
N LEU A 197 14.68 -4.38 -17.91
CA LEU A 197 15.02 -4.87 -19.23
C LEU A 197 16.51 -5.17 -19.30
N TYR A 198 16.86 -6.26 -19.98
CA TYR A 198 18.25 -6.60 -20.21
C TYR A 198 18.43 -7.36 -21.54
N PHE A 199 19.67 -7.46 -21.97
CA PHE A 199 20.02 -8.22 -23.17
C PHE A 199 20.97 -9.34 -22.80
N ASP A 200 20.49 -10.57 -22.96
CA ASP A 200 21.31 -11.74 -22.76
C ASP A 200 22.34 -11.84 -23.91
N GLY A 201 23.62 -12.02 -23.54
CA GLY A 201 24.70 -12.12 -24.50
C GLY A 201 25.30 -10.81 -25.02
N LEU A 202 24.73 -9.63 -24.70
CA LEU A 202 25.28 -8.31 -25.11
C LEU A 202 26.19 -7.65 -24.07
N GLY A 203 26.72 -8.43 -23.15
CA GLY A 203 27.72 -8.00 -22.20
C GLY A 203 27.26 -8.05 -20.74
N ARG A 204 28.25 -8.15 -19.87
CA ARG A 204 28.06 -8.35 -18.44
C ARG A 204 27.29 -7.20 -17.74
N LYS A 205 27.41 -5.99 -18.28
CA LYS A 205 26.79 -4.80 -17.67
C LYS A 205 25.26 -4.89 -17.57
N TRP A 206 24.58 -5.51 -18.53
CA TRP A 206 23.14 -5.71 -18.49
C TRP A 206 22.71 -6.60 -17.32
N ILE A 207 23.40 -7.71 -17.13
CA ILE A 207 23.12 -8.64 -16.03
C ILE A 207 23.45 -7.99 -14.67
N GLU A 208 24.58 -7.26 -14.61
CA GLU A 208 24.99 -6.53 -13.40
C GLU A 208 23.96 -5.49 -12.98
N GLY A 209 23.36 -4.76 -13.94
CA GLY A 209 22.27 -3.82 -13.67
C GLY A 209 21.03 -4.49 -13.07
N VAL A 210 20.67 -5.68 -13.57
CA VAL A 210 19.57 -6.48 -13.00
C VAL A 210 19.90 -6.90 -11.55
N LEU A 211 21.11 -7.40 -11.29
CA LEU A 211 21.51 -7.83 -9.95
C LEU A 211 21.53 -6.68 -8.95
N LEU A 212 22.05 -5.52 -9.35
CA LEU A 212 22.02 -4.30 -8.52
C LEU A 212 20.60 -3.86 -8.18
N ALA A 213 19.68 -3.95 -9.15
CA ALA A 213 18.28 -3.65 -8.92
C ALA A 213 17.62 -4.66 -7.96
N ASP A 214 17.91 -5.95 -8.11
CA ASP A 214 17.41 -7.01 -7.24
C ASP A 214 17.89 -6.83 -5.78
N GLU A 215 19.12 -6.34 -5.62
CA GLU A 215 19.70 -5.96 -4.33
C GLU A 215 19.25 -4.58 -3.82
N MET A 216 18.28 -3.92 -4.48
CA MET A 216 17.81 -2.56 -4.17
C MET A 216 18.90 -1.47 -4.25
N ASN A 217 20.02 -1.76 -4.89
CA ASN A 217 21.12 -0.80 -5.07
C ASN A 217 20.88 0.10 -6.29
N TRP A 218 19.80 0.89 -6.21
CA TRP A 218 19.28 1.67 -7.33
C TRP A 218 20.26 2.72 -7.85
N ALA A 219 21.02 3.36 -6.97
CA ALA A 219 21.96 4.40 -7.37
C ALA A 219 23.08 3.86 -8.28
N GLU A 220 23.60 2.68 -7.97
CA GLU A 220 24.63 2.02 -8.78
C GLU A 220 24.04 1.45 -10.06
N ALA A 221 22.85 0.85 -10.00
CA ALA A 221 22.12 0.38 -11.17
C ALA A 221 21.87 1.51 -12.18
N ILE A 222 21.38 2.67 -11.72
CA ILE A 222 21.18 3.88 -12.55
C ILE A 222 22.48 4.28 -13.26
N ASN A 223 23.59 4.37 -12.55
CA ASN A 223 24.89 4.76 -13.13
C ASN A 223 25.29 3.82 -14.27
N LEU A 224 25.06 2.52 -14.08
CA LEU A 224 25.37 1.51 -15.07
C LEU A 224 24.44 1.61 -16.29
N TRP A 225 23.14 1.79 -16.08
CA TRP A 225 22.16 1.96 -17.15
C TRP A 225 22.35 3.27 -17.94
N MET A 226 22.79 4.36 -17.27
CA MET A 226 23.14 5.62 -17.95
C MET A 226 24.29 5.43 -18.95
N ASP A 227 25.25 4.55 -18.67
CA ASP A 227 26.28 4.17 -19.62
C ASP A 227 25.72 3.36 -20.79
N LEU A 228 24.84 2.41 -20.50
CA LEU A 228 24.17 1.59 -21.53
C LEU A 228 23.22 2.44 -22.41
N ALA A 229 22.61 3.49 -21.87
CA ALA A 229 21.77 4.43 -22.59
C ALA A 229 22.50 5.19 -23.72
N LYS A 230 23.84 5.21 -23.70
CA LYS A 230 24.69 5.79 -24.77
C LYS A 230 24.87 4.86 -25.97
N SER A 231 24.25 3.66 -25.95
CA SER A 231 24.32 2.72 -27.07
C SER A 231 23.86 3.37 -28.36
N LYS A 232 24.53 3.00 -29.49
CA LYS A 232 24.11 3.39 -30.83
C LYS A 232 22.91 2.59 -31.34
N ASP A 233 22.62 1.46 -30.71
CA ASP A 233 21.42 0.66 -31.00
C ASP A 233 20.20 1.31 -30.34
N PRO A 234 19.17 1.70 -31.14
CA PRO A 234 18.01 2.40 -30.60
C PRO A 234 17.24 1.59 -29.54
N THR A 235 17.14 0.27 -29.74
CA THR A 235 16.42 -0.61 -28.83
C THR A 235 17.14 -0.71 -27.48
N GLN A 236 18.45 -0.92 -27.51
CA GLN A 236 19.25 -0.96 -26.28
C GLN A 236 19.23 0.38 -25.55
N SER A 237 19.39 1.48 -26.29
CA SER A 237 19.38 2.81 -25.71
C SER A 237 18.04 3.13 -25.06
N SER A 238 16.92 2.77 -25.70
CA SER A 238 15.58 2.98 -25.16
C SER A 238 15.30 2.12 -23.93
N CYS A 239 15.68 0.83 -23.95
CA CYS A 239 15.55 -0.06 -22.80
C CYS A 239 16.35 0.44 -21.59
N ALA A 240 17.61 0.84 -21.80
CA ALA A 240 18.44 1.37 -20.72
C ALA A 240 17.85 2.66 -20.12
N ARG A 241 17.27 3.55 -20.92
CA ARG A 241 16.59 4.77 -20.47
C ARG A 241 15.33 4.44 -19.64
N TYR A 242 14.58 3.43 -20.04
CA TYR A 242 13.46 2.92 -19.25
C TYR A 242 13.93 2.42 -17.89
N ASP A 243 15.04 1.65 -17.82
CA ASP A 243 15.58 1.14 -16.56
C ASP A 243 16.12 2.27 -15.68
N VAL A 244 16.73 3.31 -16.26
CA VAL A 244 17.08 4.54 -15.51
C VAL A 244 15.83 5.20 -14.93
N ALA A 245 14.76 5.32 -15.71
CA ALA A 245 13.50 5.89 -15.24
C ALA A 245 12.90 5.06 -14.10
N LEU A 246 12.96 3.74 -14.18
CA LEU A 246 12.55 2.84 -13.10
C LEU A 246 13.39 3.07 -11.84
N GLY A 247 14.70 3.13 -11.95
CA GLY A 247 15.58 3.41 -10.82
C GLY A 247 15.31 4.77 -10.17
N CYS A 248 15.11 5.84 -10.97
CA CYS A 248 14.72 7.15 -10.48
C CYS A 248 13.37 7.13 -9.75
N PHE A 249 12.40 6.37 -10.28
CA PHE A 249 11.11 6.16 -9.60
C PHE A 249 11.28 5.50 -8.23
N MET A 250 12.10 4.47 -8.15
CA MET A 250 12.38 3.76 -6.88
C MET A 250 13.08 4.66 -5.83
N LEU A 251 13.84 5.65 -6.29
CA LEU A 251 14.47 6.67 -5.43
C LEU A 251 13.55 7.87 -5.14
N GLY A 252 12.28 7.85 -5.56
CA GLY A 252 11.34 8.95 -5.37
C GLY A 252 11.60 10.18 -6.24
N GLN A 253 12.49 10.08 -7.23
CA GLN A 253 12.85 11.17 -8.15
C GLN A 253 11.87 11.21 -9.34
N TYR A 254 10.61 11.51 -9.06
CA TYR A 254 9.51 11.33 -10.02
C TYR A 254 9.64 12.17 -11.28
N ASP A 255 10.06 13.44 -11.16
CA ASP A 255 10.23 14.33 -12.32
C ASP A 255 11.32 13.82 -13.24
N LEU A 256 12.46 13.43 -12.68
CA LEU A 256 13.57 12.86 -13.42
C LEU A 256 13.20 11.52 -14.09
N ALA A 257 12.39 10.70 -13.42
CA ALA A 257 11.89 9.46 -13.98
C ALA A 257 11.02 9.72 -15.24
N LEU A 258 10.15 10.74 -15.20
CA LEU A 258 9.34 11.14 -16.37
C LEU A 258 10.21 11.64 -17.52
N GLU A 259 11.23 12.45 -17.27
CA GLU A 259 12.18 12.94 -18.27
C GLU A 259 12.91 11.77 -18.98
N TRP A 260 13.33 10.77 -18.23
CA TRP A 260 13.96 9.58 -18.79
C TRP A 260 13.00 8.74 -19.63
N LEU A 261 11.72 8.63 -19.25
CA LEU A 261 10.69 7.98 -20.07
C LEU A 261 10.44 8.74 -21.38
N ASP A 262 10.38 10.07 -21.33
CA ASP A 262 10.25 10.90 -22.53
C ASP A 262 11.44 10.71 -23.47
N SER A 263 12.63 10.63 -22.90
CA SER A 263 13.86 10.36 -23.63
C SER A 263 13.89 8.95 -24.23
N SER A 264 13.32 7.95 -23.57
CA SER A 264 13.14 6.59 -24.10
C SER A 264 12.16 6.59 -25.27
N ASP A 265 10.99 7.21 -25.09
CA ASP A 265 9.94 7.31 -26.11
C ASP A 265 10.42 8.06 -27.38
N ALA A 266 11.28 9.06 -27.23
CA ALA A 266 11.84 9.83 -28.34
C ALA A 266 12.77 9.00 -29.24
N ILE A 267 13.40 7.95 -28.69
CA ILE A 267 14.27 7.04 -29.47
C ILE A 267 13.44 5.90 -30.05
N GLN A 268 12.79 5.15 -29.19
CA GLN A 268 11.93 4.02 -29.57
C GLN A 268 10.90 3.78 -28.46
N PRO A 269 9.60 4.01 -28.70
CA PRO A 269 8.55 3.78 -27.70
C PRO A 269 8.50 2.33 -27.24
N LEU A 270 8.52 2.11 -25.93
CA LEU A 270 8.37 0.80 -25.31
C LEU A 270 6.95 0.67 -24.71
N SER A 271 6.35 -0.50 -24.83
CA SER A 271 5.02 -0.77 -24.23
C SER A 271 5.00 -0.58 -22.70
N LEU A 272 6.13 -0.81 -22.05
CA LEU A 272 6.30 -0.65 -20.60
C LEU A 272 6.30 0.82 -20.14
N ASN A 273 6.73 1.76 -21.01
CA ASN A 273 6.81 3.19 -20.65
C ASN A 273 5.46 3.73 -20.17
N LYS A 274 4.35 3.34 -20.83
CA LYS A 274 3.01 3.78 -20.45
C LYS A 274 2.61 3.32 -19.03
N GLY A 275 2.93 2.08 -18.68
CA GLY A 275 2.62 1.51 -17.36
C GLY A 275 3.41 2.18 -16.24
N LEU A 276 4.71 2.37 -16.46
CA LEU A 276 5.57 3.02 -15.48
C LEU A 276 5.21 4.51 -15.30
N ARG A 277 4.95 5.23 -16.41
CA ARG A 277 4.49 6.63 -16.38
C ARG A 277 3.23 6.82 -15.53
N LYS A 278 2.23 5.94 -15.70
CA LYS A 278 1.02 5.99 -14.90
C LYS A 278 1.32 5.87 -13.40
N ARG A 279 2.14 4.90 -13.01
CA ARG A 279 2.54 4.68 -11.60
C ARG A 279 3.31 5.87 -11.01
N ILE A 280 4.21 6.48 -11.82
CA ILE A 280 4.95 7.67 -11.39
C ILE A 280 3.99 8.82 -11.08
N MET A 281 3.02 9.07 -11.97
CA MET A 281 2.05 10.15 -11.79
C MET A 281 1.18 9.93 -10.54
N GLU A 282 0.67 8.72 -10.34
CA GLU A 282 -0.12 8.35 -9.16
C GLU A 282 0.66 8.57 -7.85
N LYS A 283 1.95 8.18 -7.82
CA LYS A 283 2.79 8.38 -6.63
C LYS A 283 3.16 9.85 -6.42
N LYS A 284 3.40 10.61 -7.49
CA LYS A 284 3.69 12.04 -7.40
C LYS A 284 2.49 12.84 -6.87
N GLU A 285 1.28 12.53 -7.31
CA GLU A 285 0.05 13.12 -6.79
C GLU A 285 -0.12 12.83 -5.29
N ALA A 286 0.05 11.57 -4.89
CA ALA A 286 -0.07 11.14 -3.50
C ALA A 286 1.00 11.74 -2.54
N THR A 287 2.11 12.28 -3.07
CA THR A 287 3.17 12.91 -2.27
C THR A 287 3.07 14.44 -2.26
N SER A 288 2.19 15.01 -3.07
CA SER A 288 2.02 16.47 -3.20
C SER A 288 0.88 17.01 -2.31
N ASP A 289 0.04 16.10 -1.78
CA ASP A 289 -1.01 16.37 -0.80
C ASP A 289 -0.49 16.16 0.63
#